data_9d71699c1755daa14f38f6fe05cc8857
#
_entry.id   9d71699c1755daa14f38f6fe05cc8857
#
_cell.length_a   1.000
_cell.length_b   1.000
_cell.length_c   1.000
_cell.angle_alpha   90.00
_cell.angle_beta   90.00
_cell.angle_gamma   90.00
#
_symmetry.space_group_name_H-M   'P 1'
#
loop_
_entity.id
_entity.type
_entity.pdbx_description
1 polymer ?
#
loop_
_entity_poly.entity_id
_entity_poly.type
_entity_poly.pdbx_seq_one_letter_code
_entity_poly.pdbx_strand_id
1 'polypeptide(L)'
;MLIALKNIFAELSGGEAARSAISEQHQLRMAVAGLLHEMMRVDSKRGVEETQTAIAGMVGMFGLPDAEAKALLDEAGSQRLTSYFDPASTIKRLLSLEQRTILVENLWRVAFADAELDVYEDQFVRKIADLLYVPNTECMLARQRARGEG
;
A
#
# COMPACT_ATOMS: atom_id res chain seq x y z
N MET A 1 16.39 -21.82 5.80
CA MET A 1 17.70 -22.22 5.29
C MET A 1 18.24 -21.21 4.30
N LEU A 2 17.50 -20.87 3.26
CA LEU A 2 17.92 -19.82 2.32
C LEU A 2 18.11 -18.45 3.00
N ILE A 3 17.31 -18.15 4.01
CA ILE A 3 17.42 -16.89 4.75
C ILE A 3 18.71 -16.85 5.57
N ALA A 4 19.07 -17.96 6.22
CA ALA A 4 20.30 -18.03 7.02
C ALA A 4 21.55 -17.92 6.13
N LEU A 5 21.56 -18.60 4.97
CA LEU A 5 22.64 -18.49 4.00
C LEU A 5 22.76 -17.09 3.45
N LYS A 6 21.63 -16.42 3.20
CA LYS A 6 21.61 -15.07 2.70
C LYS A 6 22.17 -14.09 3.72
N ASN A 7 21.87 -14.29 5.01
CA ASN A 7 22.40 -13.45 6.08
C ASN A 7 23.91 -13.66 6.27
N ILE A 8 24.36 -14.90 6.23
CA ILE A 8 25.79 -15.22 6.33
C ILE A 8 26.55 -14.60 5.16
N PHE A 9 26.00 -14.75 3.96
CA PHE A 9 26.60 -14.20 2.75
C PHE A 9 26.65 -12.67 2.82
N ALA A 10 25.61 -12.04 3.33
CA ALA A 10 25.53 -10.59 3.51
C ALA A 10 26.59 -10.10 4.51
N GLU A 11 26.79 -10.83 5.60
CA GLU A 11 27.80 -10.49 6.59
C GLU A 11 29.21 -10.61 6.03
N LEU A 12 29.44 -11.59 5.15
CA LEU A 12 30.76 -11.85 4.58
C LEU A 12 31.07 -10.94 3.39
N SER A 13 30.06 -10.50 2.63
CA SER A 13 30.26 -9.74 1.40
C SER A 13 29.78 -8.30 1.45
N GLY A 14 29.59 -7.74 2.63
CA GLY A 14 29.14 -6.38 2.77
C GLY A 14 27.67 -6.30 3.16
N GLY A 15 27.39 -6.45 4.46
CA GLY A 15 26.04 -6.42 5.00
C GLY A 15 25.25 -5.15 4.74
N GLU A 16 25.92 -4.07 4.28
CA GLU A 16 25.26 -2.81 3.98
C GLU A 16 24.25 -2.92 2.86
N ALA A 17 24.60 -3.64 1.78
CA ALA A 17 23.68 -3.83 0.65
C ALA A 17 22.44 -4.61 1.06
N ALA A 18 22.60 -5.67 1.87
CA ALA A 18 21.48 -6.46 2.36
C ALA A 18 20.62 -5.68 3.34
N ARG A 19 21.24 -4.91 4.23
CA ARG A 19 20.52 -4.05 5.18
C ARG A 19 19.74 -2.96 4.44
N SER A 20 20.34 -2.38 3.40
CA SER A 20 19.68 -1.39 2.55
C SER A 20 18.47 -1.99 1.87
N ALA A 21 18.58 -3.21 1.33
CA ALA A 21 17.46 -3.89 0.68
C ALA A 21 16.33 -4.18 1.66
N ILE A 22 16.64 -4.65 2.87
CA ILE A 22 15.65 -4.88 3.92
C ILE A 22 14.98 -3.57 4.33
N SER A 23 15.77 -2.51 4.50
CA SER A 23 15.27 -1.19 4.85
C SER A 23 14.36 -0.63 3.77
N GLU A 24 14.72 -0.79 2.49
CA GLU A 24 13.89 -0.35 1.38
C GLU A 24 12.58 -1.09 1.33
N GLN A 25 12.60 -2.40 1.56
CA GLN A 25 11.37 -3.20 1.58
C GLN A 25 10.46 -2.77 2.72
N HIS A 26 11.02 -2.52 3.89
CA HIS A 26 10.25 -2.01 5.02
C HIS A 26 9.67 -0.62 4.71
N GLN A 27 10.46 0.25 4.12
CA GLN A 27 10.00 1.58 3.70
C GLN A 27 8.84 1.47 2.71
N LEU A 28 8.92 0.54 1.77
CA LEU A 28 7.86 0.31 0.79
C LEU A 28 6.58 -0.14 1.48
N ARG A 29 6.69 -1.12 2.38
CA ARG A 29 5.52 -1.63 3.12
C ARG A 29 4.89 -0.52 3.96
N MET A 30 5.70 0.30 4.60
CA MET A 30 5.21 1.42 5.40
C MET A 30 4.56 2.49 4.51
N ALA A 31 5.11 2.76 3.33
CA ALA A 31 4.53 3.71 2.40
C ALA A 31 3.15 3.25 1.93
N VAL A 32 3.03 1.97 1.55
CA VAL A 32 1.76 1.40 1.11
C VAL A 32 0.76 1.38 2.27
N ALA A 33 1.19 0.93 3.45
CA ALA A 33 0.34 0.90 4.64
C ALA A 33 -0.14 2.30 5.01
N GLY A 34 0.73 3.30 4.87
CA GLY A 34 0.37 4.69 5.14
C GLY A 34 -0.73 5.21 4.23
N LEU A 35 -0.65 4.91 2.93
CA LEU A 35 -1.69 5.33 2.00
C LEU A 35 -3.00 4.60 2.24
N LEU A 36 -2.96 3.30 2.52
CA LEU A 36 -4.16 2.54 2.85
C LEU A 36 -4.80 3.05 4.14
N HIS A 37 -3.99 3.37 5.14
CA HIS A 37 -4.49 3.92 6.39
C HIS A 37 -5.14 5.29 6.17
N GLU A 38 -4.51 6.15 5.36
CA GLU A 38 -5.08 7.47 5.05
C GLU A 38 -6.40 7.33 4.30
N MET A 39 -6.52 6.32 3.43
CA MET A 39 -7.78 6.02 2.76
C MET A 39 -8.90 5.75 3.77
N MET A 40 -8.61 4.97 4.81
CA MET A 40 -9.56 4.70 5.87
C MET A 40 -9.90 5.96 6.68
N ARG A 41 -8.94 6.88 6.81
CA ARG A 41 -9.11 8.08 7.62
C ARG A 41 -9.90 9.17 6.91
N VAL A 42 -9.86 9.19 5.58
CA VAL A 42 -10.61 10.18 4.77
C VAL A 42 -12.11 10.05 5.03
N ASP A 43 -12.59 8.83 5.26
CA ASP A 43 -13.95 8.60 5.70
C ASP A 43 -13.98 8.62 7.23
N SER A 44 -14.80 9.50 7.80
CA SER A 44 -14.99 9.60 9.24
C SER A 44 -15.69 8.36 9.83
N LYS A 45 -16.26 7.51 8.98
CA LYS A 45 -16.96 6.29 9.39
C LYS A 45 -16.08 5.08 9.19
N ARG A 46 -15.03 4.94 10.00
CA ARG A 46 -14.19 3.75 9.96
C ARG A 46 -15.01 2.51 10.27
N GLY A 47 -15.13 1.63 9.28
CA GLY A 47 -15.80 0.35 9.44
C GLY A 47 -14.81 -0.79 9.57
N VAL A 48 -15.29 -1.89 10.14
CA VAL A 48 -14.52 -3.14 10.21
C VAL A 48 -14.18 -3.61 8.79
N GLU A 49 -15.09 -3.41 7.86
CA GLU A 49 -14.94 -3.81 6.46
C GLU A 49 -13.76 -3.10 5.78
N GLU A 50 -13.59 -1.80 6.05
CA GLU A 50 -12.47 -1.04 5.49
C GLU A 50 -11.13 -1.54 6.03
N THR A 51 -11.06 -1.80 7.33
CA THR A 51 -9.86 -2.33 7.96
C THR A 51 -9.51 -3.70 7.40
N GLN A 52 -10.49 -4.58 7.29
CA GLN A 52 -10.28 -5.93 6.73
C GLN A 52 -9.82 -5.86 5.27
N THR A 53 -10.40 -4.95 4.49
CA THR A 53 -10.01 -4.77 3.10
C THR A 53 -8.58 -4.23 2.98
N ALA A 54 -8.18 -3.30 3.85
CA ALA A 54 -6.82 -2.79 3.87
C ALA A 54 -5.82 -3.89 4.25
N ILE A 55 -6.15 -4.72 5.23
CA ILE A 55 -5.33 -5.87 5.61
C ILE A 55 -5.18 -6.82 4.42
N ALA A 56 -6.29 -7.15 3.75
CA ALA A 56 -6.27 -8.02 2.59
C ALA A 56 -5.38 -7.47 1.47
N GLY A 57 -5.39 -6.15 1.27
CA GLY A 57 -4.52 -5.50 0.31
C GLY A 57 -3.05 -5.69 0.62
N MET A 58 -2.67 -5.52 1.89
CA MET A 58 -1.29 -5.74 2.32
C MET A 58 -0.88 -7.20 2.18
N VAL A 59 -1.76 -8.12 2.57
CA VAL A 59 -1.52 -9.56 2.42
C VAL A 59 -1.31 -9.92 0.94
N GLY A 60 -2.17 -9.42 0.08
CA GLY A 60 -2.09 -9.71 -1.36
C GLY A 60 -0.84 -9.15 -2.02
N MET A 61 -0.43 -7.94 -1.63
CA MET A 61 0.73 -7.30 -2.25
C MET A 61 2.06 -7.85 -1.74
N PHE A 62 2.15 -8.19 -0.46
CA PHE A 62 3.43 -8.52 0.16
C PHE A 62 3.54 -9.96 0.67
N GLY A 63 2.46 -10.73 0.59
CA GLY A 63 2.48 -12.12 1.08
C GLY A 63 2.65 -12.23 2.59
N LEU A 64 2.11 -11.27 3.34
CA LEU A 64 2.25 -11.23 4.79
C LEU A 64 1.12 -11.96 5.48
N PRO A 65 1.37 -12.53 6.69
CA PRO A 65 0.26 -12.98 7.54
C PRO A 65 -0.62 -11.79 7.94
N ASP A 66 -1.90 -12.05 8.19
CA ASP A 66 -2.87 -11.02 8.56
C ASP A 66 -2.41 -10.18 9.76
N ALA A 67 -1.88 -10.84 10.79
CA ALA A 67 -1.44 -10.15 12.00
C ALA A 67 -0.30 -9.17 11.71
N GLU A 68 0.63 -9.56 10.84
CA GLU A 68 1.74 -8.70 10.46
C GLU A 68 1.27 -7.53 9.60
N ALA A 69 0.36 -7.77 8.68
CA ALA A 69 -0.24 -6.71 7.87
C ALA A 69 -0.97 -5.70 8.76
N LYS A 70 -1.75 -6.19 9.73
CA LYS A 70 -2.45 -5.33 10.68
C LYS A 70 -1.47 -4.48 11.50
N ALA A 71 -0.38 -5.08 11.96
CA ALA A 71 0.63 -4.37 12.74
C ALA A 71 1.26 -3.24 11.92
N LEU A 72 1.53 -3.47 10.64
CA LEU A 72 2.08 -2.45 9.76
C LEU A 72 1.10 -1.30 9.54
N LEU A 73 -0.18 -1.61 9.36
CA LEU A 73 -1.21 -0.58 9.22
C LEU A 73 -1.35 0.25 10.50
N ASP A 74 -1.31 -0.39 11.66
CA ASP A 74 -1.39 0.31 12.94
C ASP A 74 -0.16 1.21 13.15
N GLU A 75 1.03 0.70 12.83
CA GLU A 75 2.26 1.49 12.93
C GLU A 75 2.24 2.69 11.98
N ALA A 76 1.81 2.48 10.74
CA ALA A 76 1.69 3.56 9.77
C ALA A 76 0.69 4.60 10.23
N GLY A 77 -0.40 4.16 10.86
CA GLY A 77 -1.42 5.07 11.39
C GLY A 77 -0.92 5.94 12.53
N SER A 78 0.05 5.45 13.31
CA SER A 78 0.64 6.23 14.41
C SER A 78 1.62 7.28 13.89
N GLN A 79 2.14 7.09 12.67
CA GLN A 79 3.06 8.02 12.02
C GLN A 79 2.27 8.87 11.02
N ARG A 80 1.80 10.02 11.45
CA ARG A 80 1.01 10.87 10.56
C ARG A 80 1.81 11.34 9.36
N LEU A 81 1.25 11.11 8.17
CA LEU A 81 1.83 11.62 6.94
C LEU A 81 1.65 13.15 6.89
N THR A 82 2.75 13.86 6.76
CA THR A 82 2.73 15.30 6.53
C THR A 82 2.60 15.62 5.05
N SER A 83 2.92 14.65 4.19
CA SER A 83 2.86 14.78 2.74
C SER A 83 2.70 13.41 2.11
N TYR A 84 1.91 13.30 1.05
CA TYR A 84 1.78 12.06 0.28
C TYR A 84 2.90 11.93 -0.76
N PHE A 85 3.68 12.98 -0.96
CA PHE A 85 4.76 12.96 -1.94
C PHE A 85 5.84 11.93 -1.58
N ASP A 86 6.23 11.87 -0.31
CA ASP A 86 7.28 10.97 0.14
C ASP A 86 6.90 9.49 -0.03
N PRO A 87 5.72 9.01 0.45
CA PRO A 87 5.34 7.63 0.20
C PRO A 87 5.14 7.35 -1.30
N ALA A 88 4.59 8.27 -2.06
CA ALA A 88 4.43 8.10 -3.49
C ALA A 88 5.77 7.97 -4.21
N SER A 89 6.75 8.76 -3.81
CA SER A 89 8.11 8.70 -4.37
C SER A 89 8.76 7.34 -4.12
N THR A 90 8.66 6.82 -2.89
CA THR A 90 9.18 5.49 -2.53
C THR A 90 8.52 4.41 -3.38
N ILE A 91 7.20 4.48 -3.52
CA ILE A 91 6.43 3.49 -4.27
C ILE A 91 6.80 3.53 -5.76
N LYS A 92 6.90 4.72 -6.34
CA LYS A 92 7.29 4.85 -7.76
C LYS A 92 8.67 4.28 -8.03
N ARG A 93 9.59 4.46 -7.09
CA ARG A 93 10.95 3.98 -7.24
C ARG A 93 11.04 2.46 -7.15
N LEU A 94 10.23 1.84 -6.32
CA LEU A 94 10.35 0.42 -5.98
C LEU A 94 9.31 -0.49 -6.66
N LEU A 95 8.20 0.05 -7.12
CA LEU A 95 7.15 -0.74 -7.77
C LEU A 95 7.05 -0.45 -9.25
N SER A 96 6.75 -1.48 -10.03
CA SER A 96 6.45 -1.34 -11.45
C SER A 96 5.09 -0.64 -11.64
N LEU A 97 4.80 -0.21 -12.87
CA LEU A 97 3.49 0.37 -13.19
C LEU A 97 2.37 -0.60 -12.87
N GLU A 98 2.54 -1.88 -13.21
CA GLU A 98 1.54 -2.91 -12.91
C GLU A 98 1.27 -3.00 -11.40
N GLN A 99 2.33 -3.02 -10.61
CA GLN A 99 2.21 -3.11 -9.15
C GLN A 99 1.57 -1.85 -8.56
N ARG A 100 1.91 -0.67 -9.11
CA ARG A 100 1.28 0.59 -8.68
C ARG A 100 -0.21 0.61 -9.01
N THR A 101 -0.58 0.05 -10.15
CA THR A 101 -1.99 -0.07 -10.55
C THR A 101 -2.74 -0.99 -9.59
N ILE A 102 -2.10 -2.09 -9.15
CA ILE A 102 -2.69 -2.98 -8.14
C ILE A 102 -2.91 -2.22 -6.82
N LEU A 103 -1.97 -1.38 -6.43
CA LEU A 103 -2.15 -0.56 -5.23
C LEU A 103 -3.34 0.39 -5.37
N VAL A 104 -3.48 1.03 -6.52
CA VAL A 104 -4.63 1.91 -6.79
C VAL A 104 -5.94 1.12 -6.70
N GLU A 105 -5.95 -0.09 -7.24
CA GLU A 105 -7.13 -0.96 -7.12
C GLU A 105 -7.45 -1.28 -5.66
N ASN A 106 -6.43 -1.55 -4.84
CA ASN A 106 -6.63 -1.80 -3.41
C ASN A 106 -7.17 -0.56 -2.69
N LEU A 107 -6.74 0.63 -3.07
CA LEU A 107 -7.30 1.86 -2.52
C LEU A 107 -8.79 1.98 -2.88
N TRP A 108 -9.15 1.67 -4.12
CA TRP A 108 -10.56 1.66 -4.52
C TRP A 108 -11.35 0.61 -3.73
N ARG A 109 -10.78 -0.57 -3.47
CA ARG A 109 -11.47 -1.61 -2.70
C ARG A 109 -11.77 -1.16 -1.28
N VAL A 110 -10.83 -0.46 -0.65
CA VAL A 110 -11.07 0.11 0.68
C VAL A 110 -12.18 1.17 0.61
N ALA A 111 -12.16 2.01 -0.42
CA ALA A 111 -13.19 3.03 -0.62
C ALA A 111 -14.58 2.44 -0.78
N PHE A 112 -14.69 1.29 -1.46
CA PHE A 112 -15.97 0.63 -1.70
C PHE A 112 -16.38 -0.36 -0.59
N ALA A 113 -15.55 -0.54 0.44
CA ALA A 113 -15.76 -1.60 1.42
C ALA A 113 -17.07 -1.46 2.22
N ASP A 114 -17.52 -0.23 2.44
CA ASP A 114 -18.78 0.04 3.15
C ASP A 114 -19.97 0.23 2.21
N ALA A 115 -19.80 -0.10 0.94
CA ALA A 115 -20.80 -0.02 -0.13
C ALA A 115 -21.18 1.41 -0.53
N GLU A 116 -20.60 2.42 0.09
CA GLU A 116 -20.84 3.83 -0.27
C GLU A 116 -19.52 4.52 -0.60
N LEU A 117 -19.39 5.03 -1.82
CA LEU A 117 -18.23 5.81 -2.20
C LEU A 117 -18.48 7.28 -1.89
N ASP A 118 -17.66 7.81 -0.98
CA ASP A 118 -17.65 9.23 -0.64
C ASP A 118 -16.89 10.01 -1.72
N VAL A 119 -17.31 11.22 -1.99
CA VAL A 119 -16.65 12.09 -2.97
C VAL A 119 -15.19 12.38 -2.57
N TYR A 120 -14.92 12.48 -1.26
CA TYR A 120 -13.55 12.71 -0.78
C TYR A 120 -12.66 11.49 -0.99
N GLU A 121 -13.21 10.29 -0.83
CA GLU A 121 -12.48 9.05 -1.11
C GLU A 121 -12.16 8.92 -2.60
N ASP A 122 -13.13 9.24 -3.47
CA ASP A 122 -12.92 9.25 -4.91
C ASP A 122 -11.78 10.21 -5.29
N GLN A 123 -11.83 11.42 -4.78
CA GLN A 123 -10.80 12.43 -5.05
C GLN A 123 -9.44 12.00 -4.51
N PHE A 124 -9.40 11.37 -3.35
CA PHE A 124 -8.15 10.90 -2.74
C PHE A 124 -7.48 9.85 -3.63
N VAL A 125 -8.24 8.84 -4.07
CA VAL A 125 -7.66 7.79 -4.92
C VAL A 125 -7.13 8.36 -6.23
N ARG A 126 -7.90 9.27 -6.86
CA ARG A 126 -7.46 9.90 -8.11
C ARG A 126 -6.19 10.72 -7.91
N LYS A 127 -6.09 11.43 -6.81
CA LYS A 127 -4.89 12.21 -6.47
C LYS A 127 -3.68 11.30 -6.27
N ILE A 128 -3.85 10.20 -5.55
CA ILE A 128 -2.77 9.25 -5.31
C ILE A 128 -2.36 8.57 -6.62
N ALA A 129 -3.33 8.16 -7.44
CA ALA A 129 -3.02 7.56 -8.74
C ALA A 129 -2.17 8.51 -9.60
N ASP A 130 -2.50 9.79 -9.57
CA ASP A 130 -1.74 10.81 -10.30
C ASP A 130 -0.32 10.93 -9.76
N LEU A 131 -0.16 10.99 -8.44
CA LEU A 131 1.15 11.03 -7.79
C LEU A 131 1.97 9.78 -8.07
N LEU A 132 1.33 8.64 -8.26
CA LEU A 132 1.99 7.37 -8.58
C LEU A 132 2.25 7.19 -10.07
N TYR A 133 1.89 8.16 -10.89
CA TYR A 133 2.00 8.09 -12.35
C TYR A 133 1.23 6.90 -12.92
N VAL A 134 0.07 6.58 -12.34
CA VAL A 134 -0.87 5.60 -12.90
C VAL A 134 -1.81 6.39 -13.81
N PRO A 135 -1.84 6.09 -15.12
CA PRO A 135 -2.71 6.81 -16.05
C PRO A 135 -4.17 6.74 -15.64
N ASN A 136 -4.92 7.78 -15.94
CA ASN A 136 -6.32 7.85 -15.56
C ASN A 136 -7.14 6.67 -16.13
N THR A 137 -6.83 6.22 -17.33
CA THR A 137 -7.49 5.05 -17.92
C THR A 137 -7.30 3.83 -17.03
N GLU A 138 -6.07 3.57 -16.59
CA GLU A 138 -5.77 2.45 -15.71
C GLU A 138 -6.42 2.62 -14.34
N CYS A 139 -6.44 3.85 -13.83
CA CYS A 139 -7.11 4.17 -12.58
C CYS A 139 -8.61 3.84 -12.64
N MET A 140 -9.26 4.19 -13.76
CA MET A 140 -10.69 3.92 -13.93
C MET A 140 -10.98 2.45 -14.14
N LEU A 141 -10.11 1.72 -14.84
CA LEU A 141 -10.25 0.26 -14.97
C LEU A 141 -10.07 -0.41 -13.61
N ALA A 142 -9.12 0.05 -12.82
CA ALA A 142 -8.92 -0.46 -11.46
C ALA A 142 -10.16 -0.21 -10.59
N ARG A 143 -10.79 0.94 -10.75
CA ARG A 143 -12.04 1.27 -10.06
C ARG A 143 -13.15 0.29 -10.41
N GLN A 144 -13.31 -0.03 -11.68
CA GLN A 144 -14.30 -1.01 -12.13
C GLN A 144 -14.05 -2.38 -11.51
N ARG A 145 -12.80 -2.84 -11.52
CA ARG A 145 -12.46 -4.13 -10.91
C ARG A 145 -12.76 -4.13 -9.40
N ALA A 146 -12.46 -3.03 -8.74
CA ALA A 146 -12.69 -2.91 -7.30
C ALA A 146 -14.19 -2.92 -6.95
N ARG A 147 -15.03 -2.46 -7.83
CA ARG A 147 -16.50 -2.52 -7.64
C ARG A 147 -17.07 -3.93 -7.72
N GLY A 148 -16.25 -4.91 -8.02
CA GLY A 148 -16.70 -6.28 -8.11
C GLY A 148 -17.29 -6.65 -9.46
N GLU A 149 -16.93 -5.93 -10.49
CA GLU A 149 -17.40 -6.17 -11.85
C GLU A 149 -16.40 -6.98 -12.66
N GLY A 150 -15.39 -7.44 -11.96
CA GLY A 150 -14.39 -8.28 -12.55
C GLY A 150 -14.85 -9.69 -12.67
#